data_e9955a799a86b2cb4a0eaad95855afff
#
_entry.id   e9955a799a86b2cb4a0eaad95855afff
#
_cell.length_a   1.000
_cell.length_b   1.000
_cell.length_c   1.000
_cell.angle_alpha   90.00
_cell.angle_beta   90.00
_cell.angle_gamma   90.00
#
_symmetry.space_group_name_H-M   'P 1'
#
loop_
_entity.id
_entity.type
_entity.pdbx_description
1 polymer ?
#
loop_
_entity_poly.entity_id
_entity_poly.type
_entity_poly.pdbx_seq_one_letter_code
_entity_poly.pdbx_strand_id
1 'polypeptide(L)'
;MKFFITILSALFFISCAAAPPANKPVIADSAKIEKNKQTAVLNEVGATMRTAQSIEKLGRDMNSYRLAGDAESRRTCNLLMEDRRREIADLETKIKNLPENFYSQLTPILADLNECVSCSKQAKESCVKARASTNKVIKEIYP
;
A
#
# COMPACT_ATOMS: atom_id res chain seq x y z
N MET A 1 -39.52 -70.05 55.50
CA MET A 1 -39.48 -69.20 54.27
C MET A 1 -39.04 -67.82 54.71
N LYS A 2 -37.87 -67.42 54.44
CA LYS A 2 -37.23 -66.15 54.90
C LYS A 2 -37.03 -65.28 53.70
N PHE A 3 -37.67 -64.14 53.59
CA PHE A 3 -37.48 -63.10 52.56
C PHE A 3 -36.32 -62.20 52.99
N PHE A 4 -35.25 -62.22 52.18
CA PHE A 4 -34.17 -61.25 52.30
C PHE A 4 -34.52 -60.06 51.38
N ILE A 5 -34.72 -58.92 51.96
CA ILE A 5 -34.86 -57.64 51.30
C ILE A 5 -33.42 -57.00 51.19
N THR A 6 -32.91 -56.99 50.00
CA THR A 6 -31.63 -56.33 49.73
C THR A 6 -31.94 -54.86 49.37
N ILE A 7 -31.55 -53.92 50.24
CA ILE A 7 -31.66 -52.50 49.97
C ILE A 7 -30.43 -52.06 49.17
N LEU A 8 -30.63 -51.69 47.90
CA LEU A 8 -29.59 -51.18 47.00
C LEU A 8 -29.51 -49.66 47.18
N SER A 9 -28.48 -49.20 47.91
CA SER A 9 -28.15 -47.77 48.06
C SER A 9 -27.60 -47.24 46.77
N ALA A 10 -28.37 -46.46 46.05
CA ALA A 10 -27.90 -45.68 44.89
C ALA A 10 -27.17 -44.41 45.38
N LEU A 11 -25.85 -44.43 45.30
CA LEU A 11 -25.00 -43.26 45.47
C LEU A 11 -25.13 -42.36 44.23
N PHE A 12 -25.84 -41.26 44.36
CA PHE A 12 -25.87 -40.17 43.39
C PHE A 12 -24.53 -39.42 43.43
N PHE A 13 -23.65 -39.73 42.49
CA PHE A 13 -22.52 -38.86 42.21
C PHE A 13 -23.03 -37.60 41.51
N ILE A 14 -23.11 -36.49 42.23
CA ILE A 14 -23.32 -35.16 41.64
C ILE A 14 -22.00 -34.79 40.98
N SER A 15 -21.92 -35.06 39.67
CA SER A 15 -20.80 -34.58 38.83
C SER A 15 -20.99 -33.09 38.62
N CYS A 16 -20.25 -32.28 39.32
CA CYS A 16 -20.08 -30.85 38.99
C CYS A 16 -19.39 -30.78 37.60
N ALA A 17 -20.20 -30.71 36.55
CA ALA A 17 -19.69 -30.32 35.24
C ALA A 17 -19.21 -28.88 35.32
N ALA A 18 -17.87 -28.69 35.37
CA ALA A 18 -17.26 -27.39 35.17
C ALA A 18 -17.70 -26.85 33.81
N ALA A 19 -18.40 -25.73 33.79
CA ALA A 19 -18.76 -25.05 32.55
C ALA A 19 -17.47 -24.75 31.75
N PRO A 20 -17.44 -25.02 30.45
CA PRO A 20 -16.25 -24.65 29.64
C PRO A 20 -16.06 -23.15 29.73
N PRO A 21 -14.76 -22.65 29.75
CA PRO A 21 -14.50 -21.24 29.81
C PRO A 21 -15.19 -20.53 28.63
N ALA A 22 -15.96 -19.51 28.96
CA ALA A 22 -16.65 -18.70 27.96
C ALA A 22 -15.63 -18.22 26.94
N ASN A 23 -15.74 -18.70 25.69
CA ASN A 23 -14.95 -18.22 24.58
C ASN A 23 -15.10 -16.69 24.52
N LYS A 24 -14.03 -15.97 24.83
CA LYS A 24 -13.95 -14.53 24.57
C LYS A 24 -14.28 -14.30 23.10
N PRO A 25 -15.07 -13.27 22.76
CA PRO A 25 -15.58 -13.12 21.43
C PRO A 25 -14.45 -12.96 20.42
N VAL A 26 -14.35 -13.88 19.49
CA VAL A 26 -13.44 -13.89 18.32
C VAL A 26 -13.58 -12.59 17.49
N ILE A 27 -14.66 -11.84 17.67
CA ILE A 27 -14.97 -10.59 16.99
C ILE A 27 -13.95 -9.47 17.27
N ALA A 28 -13.39 -9.37 18.48
CA ALA A 28 -12.43 -8.33 18.83
C ALA A 28 -11.07 -8.52 18.12
N ASP A 29 -10.66 -9.76 17.90
CA ASP A 29 -9.40 -10.07 17.19
C ASP A 29 -9.55 -9.83 15.67
N SER A 30 -10.72 -10.13 15.10
CA SER A 30 -10.97 -9.90 13.67
C SER A 30 -10.93 -8.41 13.32
N ALA A 31 -11.54 -7.55 14.13
CA ALA A 31 -11.51 -6.09 13.91
C ALA A 31 -10.09 -5.50 14.03
N LYS A 32 -9.28 -6.02 14.94
CA LYS A 32 -7.88 -5.61 15.09
C LYS A 32 -7.02 -6.05 13.92
N ILE A 33 -7.24 -7.27 13.41
CA ILE A 33 -6.53 -7.79 12.24
C ILE A 33 -6.87 -6.96 11.00
N GLU A 34 -8.14 -6.63 10.79
CA GLU A 34 -8.58 -5.82 9.65
C GLU A 34 -8.00 -4.41 9.70
N LYS A 35 -8.03 -3.76 10.86
CA LYS A 35 -7.41 -2.44 11.07
C LYS A 35 -5.91 -2.47 10.78
N ASN A 36 -5.20 -3.51 11.20
CA ASN A 36 -3.77 -3.66 10.94
C ASN A 36 -3.48 -3.83 9.44
N LYS A 37 -4.29 -4.61 8.71
CA LYS A 37 -4.18 -4.77 7.25
C LYS A 37 -4.39 -3.44 6.53
N GLN A 38 -5.43 -2.71 6.90
CA GLN A 38 -5.72 -1.40 6.31
C GLN A 38 -4.57 -0.41 6.57
N THR A 39 -4.04 -0.37 7.77
CA THR A 39 -2.87 0.48 8.11
C THR A 39 -1.65 0.10 7.29
N ALA A 40 -1.38 -1.20 7.09
CA ALA A 40 -0.28 -1.68 6.27
C ALA A 40 -0.41 -1.22 4.80
N VAL A 41 -1.60 -1.35 4.21
CA VAL A 41 -1.88 -0.87 2.84
C VAL A 41 -1.66 0.64 2.73
N LEU A 42 -2.18 1.43 3.67
CA LEU A 42 -2.00 2.90 3.64
C LEU A 42 -0.53 3.30 3.76
N ASN A 43 0.26 2.59 4.57
CA ASN A 43 1.70 2.82 4.68
C ASN A 43 2.43 2.50 3.37
N GLU A 44 2.03 1.44 2.68
CA GLU A 44 2.59 1.05 1.38
C GLU A 44 2.24 2.07 0.30
N VAL A 45 0.99 2.54 0.23
CA VAL A 45 0.58 3.63 -0.66
C VAL A 45 1.38 4.90 -0.36
N GLY A 46 1.55 5.27 0.91
CA GLY A 46 2.35 6.41 1.31
C GLY A 46 3.82 6.30 0.90
N ALA A 47 4.43 5.11 1.03
CA ALA A 47 5.79 4.85 0.58
C ALA A 47 5.91 4.97 -0.95
N THR A 48 4.95 4.42 -1.68
CA THR A 48 4.82 4.50 -3.14
C THR A 48 4.73 5.96 -3.59
N MET A 49 3.94 6.78 -2.92
CA MET A 49 3.81 8.21 -3.23
C MET A 49 5.07 9.02 -2.94
N ARG A 50 5.83 8.69 -1.89
CA ARG A 50 7.15 9.33 -1.65
C ARG A 50 8.14 9.00 -2.76
N THR A 51 8.13 7.77 -3.29
CA THR A 51 8.94 7.39 -4.46
C THR A 51 8.52 8.21 -5.68
N ALA A 52 7.23 8.36 -5.95
CA ALA A 52 6.71 9.19 -7.04
C ALA A 52 7.16 10.66 -6.92
N GLN A 53 7.14 11.24 -5.72
CA GLN A 53 7.64 12.59 -5.47
C GLN A 53 9.15 12.71 -5.73
N SER A 54 9.93 11.68 -5.37
CA SER A 54 11.37 11.66 -5.64
C SER A 54 11.66 11.67 -7.14
N ILE A 55 10.95 10.82 -7.91
CA ILE A 55 11.07 10.75 -9.37
C ILE A 55 10.66 12.09 -10.01
N GLU A 56 9.56 12.69 -9.56
CA GLU A 56 9.08 13.99 -10.04
C GLU A 56 10.12 15.08 -9.80
N LYS A 57 10.72 15.14 -8.61
CA LYS A 57 11.77 16.10 -8.28
C LYS A 57 12.96 15.94 -9.23
N LEU A 58 13.43 14.73 -9.44
CA LEU A 58 14.53 14.44 -10.35
C LEU A 58 14.18 14.82 -11.80
N GLY A 59 12.95 14.54 -12.24
CA GLY A 59 12.45 14.97 -13.54
C GLY A 59 12.50 16.50 -13.73
N ARG A 60 12.19 17.27 -12.69
CA ARG A 60 12.35 18.74 -12.71
C ARG A 60 13.80 19.17 -12.78
N ASP A 61 14.67 18.51 -12.04
CA ASP A 61 16.10 18.82 -12.02
C ASP A 61 16.76 18.59 -13.39
N MET A 62 16.19 17.68 -14.22
CA MET A 62 16.61 17.47 -15.62
C MET A 62 16.29 18.65 -16.55
N ASN A 63 15.49 19.62 -16.10
CA ASN A 63 15.08 20.75 -16.96
C ASN A 63 16.26 21.59 -17.44
N SER A 64 17.35 21.71 -16.68
CA SER A 64 18.57 22.39 -17.09
C SER A 64 19.19 21.77 -18.34
N TYR A 65 19.25 20.45 -18.41
CA TYR A 65 19.78 19.72 -19.58
C TYR A 65 18.87 19.86 -20.82
N ARG A 66 17.55 19.94 -20.63
CA ARG A 66 16.58 20.17 -21.72
C ARG A 66 16.75 21.55 -22.34
N LEU A 67 17.04 22.56 -21.51
CA LEU A 67 17.14 23.96 -21.93
C LEU A 67 18.49 24.28 -22.55
N ALA A 68 19.57 23.60 -22.16
CA ALA A 68 20.92 23.87 -22.65
C ALA A 68 21.08 23.63 -24.17
N GLY A 69 20.35 22.64 -24.72
CA GLY A 69 20.22 22.43 -26.17
C GLY A 69 21.45 21.87 -26.89
N ASP A 70 22.62 21.80 -26.22
CA ASP A 70 23.84 21.22 -26.76
C ASP A 70 23.84 19.69 -26.79
N ALA A 71 24.76 19.07 -27.52
CA ALA A 71 24.83 17.63 -27.70
C ALA A 71 25.12 16.86 -26.40
N GLU A 72 25.95 17.41 -25.52
CA GLU A 72 26.33 16.80 -24.25
C GLU A 72 25.16 16.81 -23.28
N SER A 73 24.47 17.94 -23.14
CA SER A 73 23.26 18.06 -22.32
C SER A 73 22.15 17.12 -22.79
N ARG A 74 21.95 16.96 -24.11
CA ARG A 74 21.02 16.00 -24.67
C ARG A 74 21.37 14.56 -24.30
N ARG A 75 22.66 14.19 -24.42
CA ARG A 75 23.14 12.86 -24.04
C ARG A 75 22.91 12.60 -22.55
N THR A 76 23.24 13.55 -21.69
CA THR A 76 23.06 13.46 -20.23
C THR A 76 21.57 13.32 -19.90
N CYS A 77 20.71 14.14 -20.52
CA CYS A 77 19.27 14.02 -20.34
C CYS A 77 18.75 12.61 -20.68
N ASN A 78 19.17 12.04 -21.81
CA ASN A 78 18.74 10.70 -22.23
C ASN A 78 19.20 9.62 -21.25
N LEU A 79 20.42 9.68 -20.74
CA LEU A 79 20.91 8.72 -19.74
C LEU A 79 20.09 8.79 -18.44
N LEU A 80 19.84 10.00 -17.94
CA LEU A 80 19.02 10.21 -16.75
C LEU A 80 17.57 9.74 -16.97
N MET A 81 17.01 9.98 -18.17
CA MET A 81 15.67 9.52 -18.52
C MET A 81 15.56 7.99 -18.46
N GLU A 82 16.54 7.27 -18.99
CA GLU A 82 16.54 5.80 -18.94
C GLU A 82 16.57 5.27 -17.50
N ASP A 83 17.39 5.86 -16.64
CA ASP A 83 17.44 5.47 -15.23
C ASP A 83 16.12 5.72 -14.51
N ARG A 84 15.51 6.89 -14.74
CA ARG A 84 14.23 7.24 -14.14
C ARG A 84 13.07 6.36 -14.65
N ARG A 85 13.09 5.97 -15.92
CA ARG A 85 12.10 5.04 -16.47
C ARG A 85 12.18 3.67 -15.84
N ARG A 86 13.35 3.18 -15.47
CA ARG A 86 13.48 1.94 -14.68
C ARG A 86 12.84 2.09 -13.30
N GLU A 87 13.08 3.20 -12.61
CA GLU A 87 12.44 3.47 -11.32
C GLU A 87 10.91 3.57 -11.44
N ILE A 88 10.38 4.12 -12.55
CA ILE A 88 8.94 4.16 -12.81
C ILE A 88 8.39 2.77 -13.07
N ALA A 89 9.10 1.90 -13.78
CA ALA A 89 8.69 0.51 -13.97
C ALA A 89 8.62 -0.27 -12.66
N ASP A 90 9.60 -0.06 -11.75
CA ASP A 90 9.56 -0.62 -10.40
C ASP A 90 8.39 -0.08 -9.58
N LEU A 91 8.10 1.23 -9.71
CA LEU A 91 6.96 1.87 -9.07
C LEU A 91 5.64 1.31 -9.61
N GLU A 92 5.51 1.11 -10.92
CA GLU A 92 4.35 0.48 -11.56
C GLU A 92 4.10 -0.93 -11.01
N THR A 93 5.17 -1.71 -10.84
CA THR A 93 5.09 -3.06 -10.26
C THR A 93 4.55 -3.01 -8.83
N LYS A 94 4.99 -2.05 -8.01
CA LYS A 94 4.47 -1.86 -6.66
C LYS A 94 2.99 -1.45 -6.67
N ILE A 95 2.60 -0.52 -7.56
CA ILE A 95 1.21 -0.07 -7.69
C ILE A 95 0.29 -1.22 -8.10
N LYS A 96 0.72 -2.12 -8.99
CA LYS A 96 -0.05 -3.30 -9.42
C LYS A 96 -0.35 -4.28 -8.27
N ASN A 97 0.45 -4.27 -7.23
CA ASN A 97 0.25 -5.11 -6.04
C ASN A 97 -0.68 -4.47 -4.99
N LEU A 98 -1.08 -3.22 -5.18
CA LEU A 98 -2.02 -2.53 -4.29
C LEU A 98 -3.47 -2.94 -4.60
N PRO A 99 -4.40 -2.76 -3.66
CA PRO A 99 -5.82 -2.95 -3.91
C PRO A 99 -6.32 -2.09 -5.09
N GLU A 100 -7.30 -2.61 -5.83
CA GLU A 100 -7.79 -2.03 -7.09
C GLU A 100 -8.20 -0.55 -7.00
N ASN A 101 -8.79 -0.15 -5.86
CA ASN A 101 -9.16 1.24 -5.62
C ASN A 101 -7.97 2.20 -5.61
N PHE A 102 -6.78 1.74 -5.18
CA PHE A 102 -5.55 2.53 -5.25
C PHE A 102 -4.89 2.41 -6.63
N TYR A 103 -4.89 1.22 -7.23
CA TYR A 103 -4.34 1.01 -8.55
C TYR A 103 -4.93 1.97 -9.57
N SER A 104 -6.26 2.08 -9.63
CA SER A 104 -6.97 2.97 -10.57
C SER A 104 -6.66 4.46 -10.35
N GLN A 105 -6.43 4.87 -9.10
CA GLN A 105 -6.07 6.26 -8.77
C GLN A 105 -4.61 6.60 -9.09
N LEU A 106 -3.70 5.64 -8.97
CA LEU A 106 -2.26 5.86 -9.09
C LEU A 106 -1.73 5.67 -10.52
N THR A 107 -2.41 4.89 -11.33
CA THR A 107 -2.02 4.64 -12.73
C THR A 107 -1.86 5.94 -13.56
N PRO A 108 -2.74 6.96 -13.48
CA PRO A 108 -2.55 8.21 -14.20
C PRO A 108 -1.27 8.96 -13.81
N ILE A 109 -0.83 8.83 -12.54
CA ILE A 109 0.41 9.46 -12.06
C ILE A 109 1.63 8.88 -12.77
N LEU A 110 1.63 7.58 -13.10
CA LEU A 110 2.72 6.93 -13.83
C LEU A 110 2.91 7.53 -15.23
N ALA A 111 1.82 7.84 -15.93
CA ALA A 111 1.87 8.47 -17.25
C ALA A 111 2.49 9.87 -17.16
N ASP A 112 2.04 10.67 -16.20
CA ASP A 112 2.60 12.00 -15.95
C ASP A 112 4.09 11.94 -15.53
N LEU A 113 4.48 10.96 -14.72
CA LEU A 113 5.88 10.75 -14.33
C LEU A 113 6.76 10.35 -15.52
N ASN A 114 6.28 9.44 -16.39
CA ASN A 114 7.01 9.04 -17.59
C ASN A 114 7.29 10.23 -18.51
N GLU A 115 6.31 11.11 -18.69
CA GLU A 115 6.51 12.33 -19.48
C GLU A 115 7.35 13.36 -18.72
N CYS A 116 7.20 13.49 -17.39
CA CYS A 116 8.01 14.37 -16.54
C CYS A 116 9.51 14.08 -16.65
N VAL A 117 9.91 12.81 -16.72
CA VAL A 117 11.33 12.42 -16.85
C VAL A 117 11.80 12.40 -18.30
N SER A 118 10.94 12.65 -19.27
CA SER A 118 11.32 12.72 -20.68
C SER A 118 12.22 13.92 -20.98
N CYS A 119 12.93 13.86 -22.10
CA CYS A 119 13.73 15.00 -22.58
C CYS A 119 12.90 15.91 -23.52
N SER A 120 11.57 15.85 -23.43
CA SER A 120 10.64 16.64 -24.23
C SER A 120 10.42 18.04 -23.65
N LYS A 121 9.84 18.93 -24.45
CA LYS A 121 9.42 20.26 -24.00
C LYS A 121 8.22 20.22 -23.06
N GLN A 122 7.37 19.19 -23.17
CA GLN A 122 6.18 18.98 -22.35
C GLN A 122 6.51 18.46 -20.93
N ALA A 123 7.71 17.95 -20.71
CA ALA A 123 8.12 17.36 -19.44
C ALA A 123 7.88 18.28 -18.24
N LYS A 124 8.10 19.59 -18.38
CA LYS A 124 7.87 20.55 -17.28
C LYS A 124 6.41 20.58 -16.82
N GLU A 125 5.47 20.57 -17.75
CA GLU A 125 4.03 20.55 -17.43
C GLU A 125 3.62 19.25 -16.79
N SER A 126 4.11 18.13 -17.31
CA SER A 126 3.84 16.79 -16.76
C SER A 126 4.41 16.60 -15.36
N CYS A 127 5.58 17.21 -15.03
CA CYS A 127 6.09 17.25 -13.66
C CYS A 127 5.14 17.99 -12.72
N VAL A 128 4.54 19.12 -13.16
CA VAL A 128 3.55 19.85 -12.35
C VAL A 128 2.29 19.00 -12.11
N LYS A 129 1.80 18.30 -13.14
CA LYS A 129 0.64 17.40 -13.03
C LYS A 129 0.95 16.23 -12.09
N ALA A 130 2.07 15.55 -12.27
CA ALA A 130 2.49 14.44 -11.40
C ALA A 130 2.57 14.87 -9.92
N ARG A 131 3.16 16.05 -9.65
CA ARG A 131 3.23 16.60 -8.30
C ARG A 131 1.86 16.86 -7.70
N ALA A 132 0.96 17.52 -8.46
CA ALA A 132 -0.37 17.85 -7.99
C ALA A 132 -1.17 16.60 -7.64
N SER A 133 -1.15 15.59 -8.52
CA SER A 133 -1.84 14.31 -8.34
C SER A 133 -1.26 13.52 -7.16
N THR A 134 0.07 13.44 -7.04
CA THR A 134 0.73 12.76 -5.92
C THR A 134 0.41 13.42 -4.58
N ASN A 135 0.44 14.77 -4.51
CA ASN A 135 0.11 15.51 -3.30
C ASN A 135 -1.37 15.35 -2.90
N LYS A 136 -2.27 15.24 -3.89
CA LYS A 136 -3.69 14.97 -3.63
C LYS A 136 -3.85 13.63 -2.92
N VAL A 137 -3.27 12.57 -3.46
CA VAL A 137 -3.33 11.22 -2.86
C VAL A 137 -2.75 11.20 -1.44
N ILE A 138 -1.60 11.86 -1.23
CA ILE A 138 -0.99 11.95 0.11
C ILE A 138 -1.92 12.62 1.13
N LYS A 139 -2.60 13.71 0.74
CA LYS A 139 -3.55 14.40 1.62
C LYS A 139 -4.80 13.57 1.92
N GLU A 140 -5.22 12.69 1.00
CA GLU A 140 -6.34 11.79 1.22
C GLU A 140 -5.98 10.65 2.18
N ILE A 141 -4.71 10.22 2.20
CA ILE A 141 -4.21 9.17 3.09
C ILE A 141 -3.89 9.70 4.48
N TYR A 142 -3.36 10.93 4.56
CA TYR A 142 -2.94 11.60 5.80
C TYR A 142 -3.67 12.95 5.93
N PRO A 143 -4.96 12.92 6.31
CA PRO A 143 -5.80 14.10 6.46
C PRO A 143 -5.36 15.02 7.60
#